data_f9f1d38897ce0b3ab64ee60c7996b2de
#
_entry.id   f9f1d38897ce0b3ab64ee60c7996b2de
#
_cell.length_a   1.000
_cell.length_b   1.000
_cell.length_c   1.000
_cell.angle_alpha   90.00
_cell.angle_beta   90.00
_cell.angle_gamma   90.00
#
_symmetry.space_group_name_H-M   'P 1'
#
loop_
_entity.id
_entity.type
_entity.pdbx_description
1 polymer ?
#
loop_
_entity_poly.entity_id
_entity_poly.type
_entity_poly.pdbx_seq_one_letter_code
_entity_poly.pdbx_strand_id
1 'polypeptide(L)'
;MQQITLGRTGVIVSAISLGTWSYGGENTTGSIPVGWAGQTNDDSQKALLKCWEVGINHWDTADVYGDGRSEEIIGAIWDTVPRDEIFLATKVGWDQGYQNHWYDVGTMRHNMERSLKNLQTECVDLIYLHHCNFGKNSEYFEDALEVIKRFQEEGKTKFVGLSDWDLNKIMRYIKQADPDVVQPYRNVWDDNYASSGLQKHVEDNNLGVCFFSPLMHGLLTGKYSEPTSFEKGDFREQVNAFKDQDIIDKMKANADMLKEQFSYRPYPVIHGVIDTLISDSENSCVLLGQRNIAQVETAQTLGVAMPSEDVNWVKQLYIH
;
A
#
# COMPACT_ATOMS: atom_id res chain seq x y z
N MET A 1 -3.54 -11.70 -14.67
CA MET A 1 -2.69 -10.83 -13.81
C MET A 1 -1.23 -11.22 -14.00
N GLN A 2 -0.36 -10.25 -14.20
CA GLN A 2 1.08 -10.48 -14.38
C GLN A 2 1.73 -10.76 -13.01
N GLN A 3 2.77 -11.59 -13.03
CA GLN A 3 3.72 -11.70 -11.91
C GLN A 3 4.97 -10.86 -12.22
N ILE A 4 5.58 -10.30 -11.18
CA ILE A 4 6.79 -9.48 -11.27
C ILE A 4 7.85 -10.02 -10.30
N THR A 5 9.12 -9.78 -10.61
CA THR A 5 10.19 -9.95 -9.63
C THR A 5 10.28 -8.66 -8.81
N LEU A 6 10.17 -8.76 -7.48
CA LEU A 6 10.20 -7.60 -6.59
C LEU A 6 11.65 -7.12 -6.39
N GLY A 7 12.19 -6.51 -7.43
CA GLY A 7 13.55 -5.98 -7.47
C GLY A 7 14.62 -6.97 -6.98
N ARG A 8 15.59 -6.46 -6.22
CA ARG A 8 16.72 -7.23 -5.70
C ARG A 8 16.36 -8.30 -4.66
N THR A 9 15.10 -8.34 -4.19
CA THR A 9 14.64 -9.44 -3.32
C THR A 9 14.65 -10.78 -4.08
N GLY A 10 14.55 -10.76 -5.40
CA GLY A 10 14.44 -11.95 -6.24
C GLY A 10 13.12 -12.72 -6.09
N VAL A 11 12.19 -12.24 -5.25
CA VAL A 11 10.92 -12.91 -5.00
C VAL A 11 9.90 -12.56 -6.09
N ILE A 12 9.18 -13.58 -6.56
CA ILE A 12 8.10 -13.40 -7.53
C ILE A 12 6.80 -13.13 -6.80
N VAL A 13 6.19 -11.97 -7.09
CA VAL A 13 4.91 -11.56 -6.51
C VAL A 13 3.92 -11.14 -7.59
N SER A 14 2.63 -11.11 -7.25
CA SER A 14 1.59 -10.58 -8.13
C SER A 14 1.77 -9.07 -8.34
N ALA A 15 1.59 -8.59 -9.57
CA ALA A 15 1.65 -7.16 -9.90
C ALA A 15 0.57 -6.34 -9.16
N ILE A 16 -0.53 -6.98 -8.76
CA ILE A 16 -1.52 -6.42 -7.84
C ILE A 16 -1.32 -7.06 -6.47
N SER A 17 -1.08 -6.23 -5.47
CA SER A 17 -0.92 -6.62 -4.07
C SER A 17 -2.19 -6.33 -3.28
N LEU A 18 -2.45 -7.11 -2.25
CA LEU A 18 -3.56 -6.88 -1.34
C LEU A 18 -3.16 -5.89 -0.24
N GLY A 19 -3.81 -4.72 -0.19
CA GLY A 19 -3.73 -3.78 0.93
C GLY A 19 -4.84 -4.02 1.94
N THR A 20 -4.49 -4.22 3.20
CA THR A 20 -5.43 -4.58 4.26
C THR A 20 -5.75 -3.47 5.24
N TRP A 21 -5.42 -2.22 4.93
CA TRP A 21 -5.73 -1.09 5.81
C TRP A 21 -7.20 -1.04 6.22
N SER A 22 -8.11 -1.28 5.28
CA SER A 22 -9.55 -1.32 5.58
C SER A 22 -9.97 -2.44 6.53
N TYR A 23 -9.20 -3.51 6.66
CA TYR A 23 -9.50 -4.61 7.58
C TYR A 23 -9.35 -4.20 9.05
N GLY A 24 -8.58 -3.14 9.32
CA GLY A 24 -8.53 -2.50 10.63
C GLY A 24 -9.87 -1.96 11.12
N GLY A 25 -10.80 -1.64 10.20
CA GLY A 25 -12.08 -1.03 10.54
C GLY A 25 -11.95 0.43 10.95
N GLU A 26 -12.99 0.95 11.60
CA GLU A 26 -12.98 2.31 12.13
C GLU A 26 -11.90 2.46 13.19
N ASN A 27 -11.09 3.52 13.06
CA ASN A 27 -10.01 3.80 14.00
C ASN A 27 -9.70 5.29 14.06
N THR A 28 -9.19 5.75 15.21
CA THR A 28 -8.77 7.14 15.42
C THR A 28 -7.45 7.19 16.17
N THR A 29 -6.59 8.12 15.79
CA THR A 29 -5.42 8.51 16.58
C THR A 29 -5.73 9.88 17.20
N GLY A 30 -6.04 9.91 18.50
CA GLY A 30 -6.64 11.07 19.14
C GLY A 30 -8.02 11.39 18.53
N SER A 31 -8.16 12.58 17.93
CA SER A 31 -9.38 12.99 17.21
C SER A 31 -9.30 12.76 15.70
N ILE A 32 -8.18 12.23 15.19
CA ILE A 32 -7.92 12.09 13.75
C ILE A 32 -8.41 10.72 13.28
N PRO A 33 -9.33 10.65 12.30
CA PRO A 33 -9.73 9.40 11.67
C PRO A 33 -8.54 8.78 10.92
N VAL A 34 -8.26 7.50 11.17
CA VAL A 34 -7.18 6.74 10.52
C VAL A 34 -7.62 5.35 10.08
N GLY A 35 -8.91 5.08 10.12
CA GLY A 35 -9.52 3.79 9.79
C GLY A 35 -10.38 3.80 8.54
N TRP A 36 -11.19 2.75 8.39
CA TRP A 36 -12.16 2.56 7.31
C TRP A 36 -13.48 2.01 7.85
N ALA A 37 -14.58 2.73 7.64
CA ALA A 37 -15.88 2.29 8.07
C ALA A 37 -16.44 1.11 7.26
N GLY A 38 -17.32 0.31 7.89
CA GLY A 38 -18.12 -0.70 7.23
C GLY A 38 -17.38 -1.97 6.80
N GLN A 39 -16.24 -2.31 7.41
CA GLN A 39 -15.52 -3.56 7.14
C GLN A 39 -15.78 -4.61 8.23
N THR A 40 -16.25 -5.79 7.83
CA THR A 40 -16.45 -6.93 8.72
C THR A 40 -15.29 -7.92 8.66
N ASN A 41 -15.11 -8.74 9.71
CA ASN A 41 -14.12 -9.82 9.71
C ASN A 41 -14.45 -10.88 8.66
N ASP A 42 -15.74 -11.22 8.50
CA ASP A 42 -16.22 -12.20 7.54
C ASP A 42 -15.90 -11.79 6.08
N ASP A 43 -16.19 -10.53 5.72
CA ASP A 43 -15.84 -10.02 4.40
C ASP A 43 -14.32 -10.00 4.16
N SER A 44 -13.57 -9.66 5.20
CA SER A 44 -12.09 -9.65 5.13
C SER A 44 -11.51 -11.04 4.93
N GLN A 45 -12.00 -12.05 5.69
CA GLN A 45 -11.56 -13.43 5.54
C GLN A 45 -11.94 -14.01 4.17
N LYS A 46 -13.15 -13.74 3.69
CA LYS A 46 -13.58 -14.15 2.34
C LYS A 46 -12.72 -13.50 1.25
N ALA A 47 -12.35 -12.22 1.42
CA ALA A 47 -11.46 -11.55 0.47
C ALA A 47 -10.05 -12.13 0.50
N LEU A 48 -9.47 -12.44 1.68
CA LEU A 48 -8.16 -13.11 1.81
C LEU A 48 -8.15 -14.46 1.09
N LEU A 49 -9.15 -15.33 1.35
CA LEU A 49 -9.28 -16.62 0.69
C LEU A 49 -9.34 -16.46 -0.84
N LYS A 50 -10.18 -15.51 -1.29
CA LYS A 50 -10.31 -15.26 -2.72
C LYS A 50 -9.02 -14.70 -3.33
N CYS A 51 -8.27 -13.84 -2.63
CA CYS A 51 -6.96 -13.35 -3.09
C CYS A 51 -5.99 -14.50 -3.32
N TRP A 52 -5.88 -15.43 -2.37
CA TRP A 52 -5.06 -16.62 -2.51
C TRP A 52 -5.50 -17.49 -3.70
N GLU A 53 -6.80 -17.80 -3.81
CA GLU A 53 -7.35 -18.60 -4.92
C GLU A 53 -7.02 -18.04 -6.32
N VAL A 54 -6.98 -16.70 -6.46
CA VAL A 54 -6.69 -16.03 -7.75
C VAL A 54 -5.22 -15.69 -7.94
N GLY A 55 -4.34 -16.08 -7.01
CA GLY A 55 -2.89 -15.89 -7.08
C GLY A 55 -2.39 -14.50 -6.71
N ILE A 56 -3.16 -13.72 -5.92
CA ILE A 56 -2.68 -12.50 -5.28
C ILE A 56 -1.89 -12.90 -4.03
N ASN A 57 -0.58 -13.00 -4.17
CA ASN A 57 0.31 -13.58 -3.16
C ASN A 57 1.15 -12.58 -2.38
N HIS A 58 1.06 -11.26 -2.66
CA HIS A 58 1.67 -10.21 -1.84
C HIS A 58 0.59 -9.54 -1.01
N TRP A 59 0.65 -9.74 0.32
CA TRP A 59 -0.29 -9.18 1.28
C TRP A 59 0.42 -8.18 2.19
N ASP A 60 -0.14 -6.98 2.30
CA ASP A 60 0.42 -5.86 3.05
C ASP A 60 -0.52 -5.43 4.17
N THR A 61 0.01 -5.35 5.38
CA THR A 61 -0.66 -4.88 6.60
C THR A 61 0.22 -3.89 7.37
N ALA A 62 -0.15 -3.53 8.59
CA ALA A 62 0.65 -2.75 9.53
C ALA A 62 0.17 -2.97 10.97
N ASP A 63 1.07 -2.76 11.94
CA ASP A 63 0.82 -2.84 13.38
C ASP A 63 -0.33 -1.94 13.85
N VAL A 64 -0.49 -0.78 13.21
CA VAL A 64 -1.47 0.26 13.55
C VAL A 64 -2.85 0.05 12.90
N TYR A 65 -2.99 -0.85 11.93
CA TYR A 65 -4.27 -1.04 11.23
C TYR A 65 -5.32 -1.67 12.15
N GLY A 66 -6.17 -0.83 12.73
CA GLY A 66 -7.14 -1.21 13.72
C GLY A 66 -6.52 -1.73 15.01
N ASP A 67 -5.35 -1.19 15.39
CA ASP A 67 -4.57 -1.60 16.57
C ASP A 67 -4.26 -3.11 16.57
N GLY A 68 -3.81 -3.62 15.41
CA GLY A 68 -3.47 -5.02 15.21
C GLY A 68 -4.60 -5.89 14.64
N ARG A 69 -5.85 -5.41 14.58
CA ARG A 69 -6.99 -6.20 14.07
C ARG A 69 -6.75 -6.73 12.65
N SER A 70 -6.15 -5.92 11.76
CA SER A 70 -5.83 -6.36 10.40
C SER A 70 -4.85 -7.53 10.39
N GLU A 71 -3.84 -7.50 11.25
CA GLU A 71 -2.87 -8.58 11.41
C GLU A 71 -3.52 -9.85 12.00
N GLU A 72 -4.41 -9.71 13.00
CA GLU A 72 -5.15 -10.84 13.60
C GLU A 72 -6.03 -11.54 12.58
N ILE A 73 -6.71 -10.80 11.69
CA ILE A 73 -7.53 -11.37 10.61
C ILE A 73 -6.68 -12.18 9.65
N ILE A 74 -5.48 -11.69 9.30
CA ILE A 74 -4.54 -12.44 8.45
C ILE A 74 -4.00 -13.67 9.19
N GLY A 75 -3.59 -13.51 10.45
CA GLY A 75 -3.06 -14.62 11.25
C GLY A 75 -4.05 -15.77 11.45
N ALA A 76 -5.34 -15.48 11.44
CA ALA A 76 -6.39 -16.48 11.64
C ALA A 76 -6.67 -17.36 10.40
N ILE A 77 -5.96 -17.16 9.27
CA ILE A 77 -6.29 -17.88 8.02
C ILE A 77 -5.31 -18.99 7.65
N TRP A 78 -4.18 -19.12 8.37
CA TRP A 78 -3.09 -20.04 8.01
C TRP A 78 -3.45 -21.53 8.09
N ASP A 79 -4.53 -21.89 8.77
CA ASP A 79 -5.07 -23.28 8.72
C ASP A 79 -5.63 -23.64 7.33
N THR A 80 -5.97 -22.63 6.50
CA THR A 80 -6.53 -22.82 5.17
C THR A 80 -5.56 -22.40 4.06
N VAL A 81 -4.83 -21.29 4.27
CA VAL A 81 -3.86 -20.75 3.32
C VAL A 81 -2.45 -21.09 3.79
N PRO A 82 -1.65 -21.82 3.00
CA PRO A 82 -0.26 -22.08 3.35
C PRO A 82 0.52 -20.76 3.49
N ARG A 83 1.13 -20.54 4.68
CA ARG A 83 1.85 -19.30 4.98
C ARG A 83 2.99 -19.00 3.99
N ASP A 84 3.66 -20.03 3.51
CA ASP A 84 4.80 -19.97 2.60
C ASP A 84 4.42 -19.64 1.15
N GLU A 85 3.15 -19.70 0.78
CA GLU A 85 2.64 -19.22 -0.52
C GLU A 85 2.41 -17.70 -0.54
N ILE A 86 2.47 -17.02 0.61
CA ILE A 86 2.17 -15.60 0.74
C ILE A 86 3.46 -14.82 1.08
N PHE A 87 3.77 -13.82 0.25
CA PHE A 87 4.74 -12.79 0.58
C PHE A 87 4.06 -11.78 1.49
N LEU A 88 4.31 -11.88 2.78
CA LEU A 88 3.64 -11.11 3.83
C LEU A 88 4.50 -9.91 4.26
N ALA A 89 3.94 -8.72 4.11
CA ALA A 89 4.54 -7.47 4.57
C ALA A 89 3.76 -6.86 5.72
N THR A 90 4.48 -6.36 6.74
CA THR A 90 3.92 -5.49 7.78
C THR A 90 4.77 -4.25 7.98
N LYS A 91 4.38 -3.34 8.87
CA LYS A 91 5.06 -2.07 9.08
C LYS A 91 5.10 -1.73 10.57
N VAL A 92 6.16 -1.03 10.98
CA VAL A 92 6.30 -0.40 12.31
C VAL A 92 6.61 1.08 12.16
N GLY A 93 6.22 1.89 13.14
CA GLY A 93 6.60 3.29 13.16
C GLY A 93 5.45 4.29 13.06
N TRP A 94 4.22 3.89 13.42
CA TRP A 94 3.08 4.79 13.55
C TRP A 94 2.42 4.68 14.93
N ASP A 95 2.45 3.53 15.55
CA ASP A 95 1.99 3.34 16.91
C ASP A 95 3.11 3.75 17.89
N GLN A 96 2.81 4.76 18.70
CA GLN A 96 3.74 5.34 19.68
C GLN A 96 3.72 4.56 21.00
N GLY A 97 2.67 3.80 21.27
CA GLY A 97 2.51 3.11 22.54
C GLY A 97 2.57 4.09 23.74
N TYR A 98 3.38 3.74 24.72
CA TYR A 98 3.62 4.55 25.93
C TYR A 98 4.90 5.39 25.88
N GLN A 99 5.63 5.36 24.75
CA GLN A 99 6.91 6.03 24.58
C GLN A 99 6.74 7.43 23.96
N ASN A 100 7.85 8.16 23.87
CA ASN A 100 7.85 9.53 23.35
C ASN A 100 7.78 9.58 21.82
N HIS A 101 8.12 8.46 21.14
CA HIS A 101 8.18 8.41 19.70
C HIS A 101 7.95 6.97 19.18
N TRP A 102 7.30 6.84 18.02
CA TRP A 102 7.05 5.55 17.38
C TRP A 102 8.31 4.81 16.92
N TYR A 103 9.44 5.50 16.73
CA TYR A 103 10.76 4.91 16.45
C TYR A 103 11.65 4.81 17.69
N ASP A 104 11.10 4.88 18.88
CA ASP A 104 11.81 4.44 20.09
C ASP A 104 12.13 2.95 20.01
N VAL A 105 13.34 2.55 20.37
CA VAL A 105 13.82 1.16 20.27
C VAL A 105 12.90 0.18 20.99
N GLY A 106 12.43 0.54 22.19
CA GLY A 106 11.52 -0.29 22.97
C GLY A 106 10.17 -0.45 22.30
N THR A 107 9.62 0.64 21.74
CA THR A 107 8.35 0.64 20.99
C THR A 107 8.46 -0.25 19.75
N MET A 108 9.48 -0.07 18.93
CA MET A 108 9.67 -0.88 17.71
C MET A 108 9.77 -2.38 18.02
N ARG A 109 10.54 -2.74 19.06
CA ARG A 109 10.67 -4.14 19.47
C ARG A 109 9.34 -4.70 19.98
N HIS A 110 8.63 -3.96 20.82
CA HIS A 110 7.32 -4.37 21.32
C HIS A 110 6.32 -4.57 20.17
N ASN A 111 6.26 -3.63 19.24
CA ASN A 111 5.33 -3.69 18.10
C ASN A 111 5.67 -4.84 17.17
N MET A 112 6.95 -5.14 16.92
CA MET A 112 7.34 -6.31 16.13
C MET A 112 6.89 -7.62 16.76
N GLU A 113 7.10 -7.80 18.07
CA GLU A 113 6.64 -9.01 18.78
C GLU A 113 5.11 -9.13 18.76
N ARG A 114 4.40 -8.00 18.93
CA ARG A 114 2.94 -7.94 18.81
C ARG A 114 2.48 -8.34 17.41
N SER A 115 3.10 -7.80 16.36
CA SER A 115 2.79 -8.12 14.97
C SER A 115 2.98 -9.61 14.66
N LEU A 116 4.12 -10.21 15.06
CA LEU A 116 4.36 -11.65 14.87
C LEU A 116 3.30 -12.51 15.59
N LYS A 117 2.92 -12.11 16.81
CA LYS A 117 1.86 -12.79 17.57
C LYS A 117 0.49 -12.67 16.88
N ASN A 118 0.11 -11.47 16.44
CA ASN A 118 -1.17 -11.21 15.74
C ASN A 118 -1.23 -11.98 14.42
N LEU A 119 -0.14 -11.95 13.65
CA LEU A 119 0.02 -12.64 12.38
C LEU A 119 0.21 -14.17 12.53
N GLN A 120 0.34 -14.68 13.76
CA GLN A 120 0.57 -16.10 14.06
C GLN A 120 1.72 -16.71 13.22
N THR A 121 2.82 -15.98 13.12
CA THR A 121 4.03 -16.40 12.39
C THR A 121 5.28 -15.98 13.14
N GLU A 122 6.37 -16.73 12.98
CA GLU A 122 7.67 -16.35 13.56
C GLU A 122 8.45 -15.38 12.67
N CYS A 123 8.06 -15.25 11.39
CA CYS A 123 8.76 -14.43 10.42
C CYS A 123 7.78 -13.82 9.41
N VAL A 124 7.92 -12.51 9.14
CA VAL A 124 7.31 -11.86 7.98
C VAL A 124 8.31 -11.83 6.82
N ASP A 125 7.83 -11.71 5.58
CA ASP A 125 8.75 -11.63 4.43
C ASP A 125 9.37 -10.23 4.33
N LEU A 126 8.62 -9.19 4.66
CA LEU A 126 9.06 -7.82 4.57
C LEU A 126 8.54 -6.98 5.74
N ILE A 127 9.39 -6.16 6.33
CA ILE A 127 8.98 -5.15 7.30
C ILE A 127 9.37 -3.75 6.81
N TYR A 128 8.42 -2.82 6.85
CA TYR A 128 8.69 -1.43 6.52
C TYR A 128 8.87 -0.55 7.76
N LEU A 129 9.77 0.42 7.67
CA LEU A 129 9.62 1.67 8.39
C LEU A 129 8.44 2.42 7.75
N HIS A 130 7.34 2.59 8.50
CA HIS A 130 6.02 2.96 7.96
C HIS A 130 6.00 4.36 7.32
N HIS A 131 6.87 5.24 7.81
CA HIS A 131 7.10 6.58 7.26
C HIS A 131 8.46 7.12 7.70
N CYS A 132 8.89 8.23 7.06
CA CYS A 132 10.21 8.83 7.30
C CYS A 132 10.19 9.99 8.32
N ASN A 133 9.31 9.94 9.33
CA ASN A 133 9.29 10.93 10.41
C ASN A 133 10.11 10.43 11.61
N PHE A 134 11.42 10.62 11.54
CA PHE A 134 12.38 10.17 12.55
C PHE A 134 12.69 11.24 13.61
N GLY A 135 11.73 12.10 13.94
CA GLY A 135 11.90 13.24 14.84
C GLY A 135 12.31 14.53 14.10
N LYS A 136 12.29 15.64 14.83
CA LYS A 136 12.54 16.98 14.27
C LYS A 136 13.91 17.13 13.60
N ASN A 137 14.92 16.48 14.19
CA ASN A 137 16.31 16.52 13.72
C ASN A 137 16.78 15.13 13.24
N SER A 138 15.85 14.22 12.92
CA SER A 138 16.12 12.82 12.57
C SER A 138 16.79 12.02 13.70
N GLU A 139 16.58 12.42 14.94
CA GLU A 139 17.23 11.86 16.14
C GLU A 139 16.93 10.39 16.38
N TYR A 140 15.84 9.85 15.82
CA TYR A 140 15.48 8.43 15.92
C TYR A 140 15.89 7.59 14.71
N PHE A 141 16.52 8.18 13.68
CA PHE A 141 16.75 7.46 12.42
C PHE A 141 17.78 6.35 12.55
N GLU A 142 18.92 6.63 13.17
CA GLU A 142 20.00 5.65 13.33
C GLU A 142 19.54 4.46 14.17
N ASP A 143 18.87 4.71 15.29
CA ASP A 143 18.33 3.67 16.16
C ASP A 143 17.26 2.82 15.45
N ALA A 144 16.35 3.47 14.70
CA ALA A 144 15.33 2.77 13.92
C ALA A 144 15.95 1.86 12.86
N LEU A 145 16.99 2.35 12.17
CA LEU A 145 17.72 1.59 11.17
C LEU A 145 18.45 0.39 11.78
N GLU A 146 19.09 0.57 12.96
CA GLU A 146 19.74 -0.52 13.67
C GLU A 146 18.72 -1.58 14.10
N VAL A 147 17.58 -1.18 14.66
CA VAL A 147 16.54 -2.10 15.13
C VAL A 147 15.95 -2.91 13.98
N ILE A 148 15.65 -2.28 12.83
CA ILE A 148 15.05 -3.01 11.70
C ILE A 148 16.04 -4.02 11.08
N LYS A 149 17.34 -3.70 11.06
CA LYS A 149 18.39 -4.64 10.63
C LYS A 149 18.55 -5.80 11.62
N ARG A 150 18.42 -5.54 12.93
CA ARG A 150 18.42 -6.60 13.94
C ARG A 150 17.23 -7.56 13.79
N PHE A 151 16.07 -7.08 13.36
CA PHE A 151 14.95 -7.98 13.06
C PHE A 151 15.28 -8.95 11.91
N GLN A 152 16.08 -8.54 10.92
CA GLN A 152 16.60 -9.47 9.90
C GLN A 152 17.59 -10.48 10.50
N GLU A 153 18.55 -10.03 11.32
CA GLU A 153 19.54 -10.88 11.96
C GLU A 153 18.89 -11.91 12.91
N GLU A 154 17.82 -11.51 13.60
CA GLU A 154 17.03 -12.35 14.49
C GLU A 154 16.06 -13.29 13.71
N GLY A 155 16.00 -13.20 12.38
CA GLY A 155 15.13 -14.02 11.54
C GLY A 155 13.64 -13.66 11.61
N LYS A 156 13.28 -12.50 12.15
CA LYS A 156 11.90 -12.01 12.26
C LYS A 156 11.36 -11.44 10.95
N THR A 157 12.24 -11.03 10.05
CA THR A 157 11.92 -10.60 8.70
C THR A 157 13.01 -11.03 7.72
N LYS A 158 12.63 -11.26 6.45
CA LYS A 158 13.60 -11.58 5.39
C LYS A 158 14.16 -10.31 4.73
N PHE A 159 13.30 -9.31 4.52
CA PHE A 159 13.62 -8.06 3.82
C PHE A 159 13.20 -6.85 4.64
N VAL A 160 13.81 -5.72 4.35
CA VAL A 160 13.49 -4.43 4.97
C VAL A 160 13.06 -3.41 3.94
N GLY A 161 12.12 -2.54 4.31
CA GLY A 161 11.56 -1.55 3.42
C GLY A 161 11.45 -0.17 4.04
N LEU A 162 11.23 0.82 3.18
CA LEU A 162 11.01 2.21 3.54
C LEU A 162 9.77 2.75 2.86
N SER A 163 8.86 3.38 3.62
CA SER A 163 7.61 3.93 3.11
C SER A 163 7.44 5.39 3.50
N ASP A 164 6.78 6.19 2.70
CA ASP A 164 6.25 7.52 3.06
C ASP A 164 5.27 8.01 1.99
N TRP A 165 4.42 8.96 2.40
CA TRP A 165 3.57 9.77 1.51
C TRP A 165 4.38 10.78 0.71
N ASP A 166 5.45 11.31 1.30
CA ASP A 166 6.35 12.30 0.70
C ASP A 166 7.60 11.61 0.16
N LEU A 167 7.70 11.52 -1.17
CA LEU A 167 8.82 10.88 -1.86
C LEU A 167 10.16 11.58 -1.58
N ASN A 168 10.15 12.90 -1.28
CA ASN A 168 11.37 13.60 -0.91
C ASN A 168 11.91 13.15 0.45
N LYS A 169 11.01 12.73 1.38
CA LYS A 169 11.45 12.12 2.64
C LYS A 169 12.06 10.75 2.40
N ILE A 170 11.49 9.92 1.53
CA ILE A 170 12.12 8.66 1.13
C ILE A 170 13.52 8.94 0.56
N MET A 171 13.65 9.86 -0.39
CA MET A 171 14.92 10.22 -1.02
C MET A 171 15.98 10.76 -0.04
N ARG A 172 15.54 11.40 1.04
CA ARG A 172 16.43 11.88 2.10
C ARG A 172 17.15 10.74 2.82
N TYR A 173 16.48 9.62 3.05
CA TYR A 173 16.97 8.52 3.89
C TYR A 173 17.38 7.27 3.12
N ILE A 174 16.92 7.12 1.87
CA ILE A 174 17.01 5.87 1.11
C ILE A 174 18.44 5.34 0.96
N LYS A 175 19.43 6.23 0.76
CA LYS A 175 20.84 5.82 0.58
C LYS A 175 21.43 5.23 1.84
N GLN A 176 21.06 5.75 3.01
CA GLN A 176 21.58 5.27 4.30
C GLN A 176 20.76 4.08 4.80
N ALA A 177 19.46 4.09 4.58
CA ALA A 177 18.58 2.98 4.92
C ALA A 177 18.87 1.73 4.07
N ASP A 178 19.25 1.93 2.81
CA ASP A 178 19.50 0.87 1.81
C ASP A 178 18.42 -0.23 1.81
N PRO A 179 17.14 0.14 1.64
CA PRO A 179 16.03 -0.80 1.74
C PRO A 179 15.99 -1.76 0.55
N ASP A 180 15.46 -2.98 0.74
CA ASP A 180 15.18 -3.91 -0.36
C ASP A 180 13.98 -3.49 -1.19
N VAL A 181 12.98 -2.89 -0.54
CA VAL A 181 11.72 -2.46 -1.14
C VAL A 181 11.36 -1.06 -0.66
N VAL A 182 10.83 -0.22 -1.56
CA VAL A 182 10.21 1.05 -1.20
C VAL A 182 8.71 1.02 -1.42
N GLN A 183 7.96 1.67 -0.53
CA GLN A 183 6.51 1.80 -0.66
C GLN A 183 6.13 3.29 -0.69
N PRO A 184 6.22 3.94 -1.87
CA PRO A 184 5.86 5.34 -2.04
C PRO A 184 4.38 5.53 -2.35
N TYR A 185 3.82 6.67 -1.92
CA TYR A 185 2.53 7.15 -2.42
C TYR A 185 2.62 7.44 -3.91
N ARG A 186 1.69 6.88 -4.71
CA ARG A 186 1.61 7.17 -6.15
C ARG A 186 0.24 6.86 -6.71
N ASN A 187 -0.29 7.78 -7.51
CA ASN A 187 -1.44 7.56 -8.39
C ASN A 187 -1.33 8.48 -9.62
N VAL A 188 -2.22 8.33 -10.59
CA VAL A 188 -2.17 9.09 -11.85
C VAL A 188 -2.48 10.59 -11.68
N TRP A 189 -3.11 10.99 -10.55
CA TRP A 189 -3.38 12.39 -10.22
C TRP A 189 -2.20 13.07 -9.53
N ASP A 190 -1.49 12.35 -8.67
CA ASP A 190 -0.33 12.83 -7.92
C ASP A 190 0.84 11.85 -8.19
N ASP A 191 1.57 12.12 -9.29
CA ASP A 191 2.67 11.29 -9.76
C ASP A 191 3.99 12.08 -9.73
N ASN A 192 4.63 12.06 -8.57
CA ASN A 192 5.95 12.62 -8.36
C ASN A 192 7.08 11.59 -8.43
N TYR A 193 6.80 10.35 -8.87
CA TYR A 193 7.75 9.24 -8.81
C TYR A 193 9.02 9.52 -9.63
N ALA A 194 8.87 9.96 -10.89
CA ALA A 194 9.99 10.31 -11.73
C ALA A 194 10.66 11.64 -11.31
N SER A 195 9.85 12.68 -11.03
CA SER A 195 10.35 14.03 -10.74
C SER A 195 11.09 14.15 -9.41
N SER A 196 10.77 13.32 -8.41
CA SER A 196 11.51 13.24 -7.14
C SER A 196 12.89 12.59 -7.28
N GLY A 197 13.16 11.90 -8.39
CA GLY A 197 14.36 11.09 -8.59
C GLY A 197 14.28 9.68 -7.99
N LEU A 198 13.16 9.32 -7.33
CA LEU A 198 12.99 8.00 -6.72
C LEU A 198 12.98 6.90 -7.77
N GLN A 199 12.30 7.10 -8.91
CA GLN A 199 12.31 6.14 -10.01
C GLN A 199 13.71 5.77 -10.43
N LYS A 200 14.53 6.78 -10.73
CA LYS A 200 15.92 6.54 -11.14
C LYS A 200 16.72 5.80 -10.07
N HIS A 201 16.55 6.16 -8.80
CA HIS A 201 17.25 5.49 -7.70
C HIS A 201 16.85 4.02 -7.59
N VAL A 202 15.57 3.71 -7.72
CA VAL A 202 15.02 2.35 -7.72
C VAL A 202 15.61 1.53 -8.86
N GLU A 203 15.60 2.06 -10.07
CA GLU A 203 16.14 1.39 -11.27
C GLU A 203 17.66 1.15 -11.13
N ASP A 204 18.44 2.18 -10.75
CA ASP A 204 19.89 2.09 -10.58
C ASP A 204 20.32 1.04 -9.52
N ASN A 205 19.48 0.78 -8.51
CA ASN A 205 19.80 -0.13 -7.41
C ASN A 205 18.95 -1.41 -7.41
N ASN A 206 18.14 -1.63 -8.45
CA ASN A 206 17.24 -2.78 -8.59
C ASN A 206 16.38 -3.01 -7.34
N LEU A 207 15.80 -1.94 -6.77
CA LEU A 207 14.91 -2.06 -5.61
C LEU A 207 13.53 -2.56 -6.03
N GLY A 208 12.84 -3.28 -5.15
CA GLY A 208 11.42 -3.55 -5.30
C GLY A 208 10.58 -2.30 -5.00
N VAL A 209 9.43 -2.16 -5.65
CA VAL A 209 8.50 -1.03 -5.42
C VAL A 209 7.08 -1.53 -5.24
N CYS A 210 6.40 -1.00 -4.23
CA CYS A 210 4.97 -1.24 -4.00
C CYS A 210 4.24 0.10 -3.86
N PHE A 211 3.55 0.56 -4.91
CA PHE A 211 2.83 1.83 -4.89
C PHE A 211 1.56 1.73 -4.06
N PHE A 212 1.37 2.62 -3.08
CA PHE A 212 0.14 2.68 -2.31
C PHE A 212 -0.76 3.87 -2.69
N SER A 213 -2.04 3.79 -2.30
CA SER A 213 -3.11 4.75 -2.66
C SER A 213 -3.32 4.99 -4.17
N PRO A 214 -3.25 3.96 -5.01
CA PRO A 214 -3.32 4.12 -6.46
C PRO A 214 -4.65 4.66 -6.97
N LEU A 215 -5.73 4.50 -6.21
CA LEU A 215 -7.08 5.01 -6.51
C LEU A 215 -7.46 6.25 -5.71
N MET A 216 -6.51 6.85 -4.96
CA MET A 216 -6.78 8.01 -4.08
C MET A 216 -8.04 7.76 -3.23
N HIS A 217 -8.01 6.65 -2.47
CA HIS A 217 -9.12 6.19 -1.61
C HIS A 217 -10.46 5.95 -2.34
N GLY A 218 -10.40 5.70 -3.65
CA GLY A 218 -11.54 5.47 -4.53
C GLY A 218 -12.06 6.71 -5.27
N LEU A 219 -11.46 7.87 -5.09
CA LEU A 219 -11.83 9.10 -5.81
C LEU A 219 -11.63 8.94 -7.32
N LEU A 220 -10.50 8.37 -7.73
CA LEU A 220 -10.13 8.20 -9.15
C LEU A 220 -11.00 7.19 -9.91
N THR A 221 -11.92 6.51 -9.23
CA THR A 221 -12.88 5.61 -9.90
C THR A 221 -13.99 6.37 -10.63
N GLY A 222 -14.16 7.67 -10.39
CA GLY A 222 -15.22 8.49 -10.96
C GLY A 222 -16.64 8.12 -10.50
N LYS A 223 -16.78 7.35 -9.42
CA LYS A 223 -18.08 6.88 -8.91
C LYS A 223 -18.86 7.95 -8.13
N TYR A 224 -18.21 9.00 -7.69
CA TYR A 224 -18.84 10.08 -6.94
C TYR A 224 -19.39 11.13 -7.90
N SER A 225 -20.60 11.61 -7.64
CA SER A 225 -21.29 12.64 -8.44
C SER A 225 -21.50 13.95 -7.69
N GLU A 226 -21.26 13.95 -6.39
CA GLU A 226 -21.47 15.08 -5.50
C GLU A 226 -20.53 15.00 -4.29
N PRO A 227 -20.29 16.12 -3.58
CA PRO A 227 -19.51 16.11 -2.34
C PRO A 227 -20.03 15.08 -1.35
N THR A 228 -19.11 14.27 -0.84
CA THR A 228 -19.45 13.10 -0.03
C THR A 228 -18.84 13.23 1.35
N SER A 229 -19.66 12.99 2.38
CA SER A 229 -19.21 12.82 3.77
C SER A 229 -19.09 11.35 4.10
N PHE A 230 -18.18 11.03 5.01
CA PHE A 230 -17.91 9.66 5.46
C PHE A 230 -18.22 9.52 6.95
N GLU A 231 -18.34 8.29 7.42
CA GLU A 231 -18.59 8.01 8.84
C GLU A 231 -17.41 8.41 9.70
N LYS A 232 -17.68 8.71 10.97
CA LYS A 232 -16.65 9.08 11.95
C LYS A 232 -15.65 7.93 12.08
N GLY A 233 -14.35 8.26 12.03
CA GLY A 233 -13.28 7.24 12.08
C GLY A 233 -12.84 6.73 10.70
N ASP A 234 -13.50 7.17 9.62
CA ASP A 234 -13.07 6.90 8.24
C ASP A 234 -12.07 7.97 7.78
N PHE A 235 -10.89 7.55 7.33
CA PHE A 235 -9.82 8.45 6.89
C PHE A 235 -10.25 9.42 5.79
N ARG A 236 -11.19 9.02 4.93
CA ARG A 236 -11.66 9.86 3.80
C ARG A 236 -12.33 11.16 4.24
N GLU A 237 -12.77 11.28 5.50
CA GLU A 237 -13.25 12.55 6.05
C GLU A 237 -12.21 13.67 5.98
N GLN A 238 -10.91 13.32 6.01
CA GLN A 238 -9.80 14.26 5.96
C GLN A 238 -9.37 14.61 4.54
N VAL A 239 -9.84 13.89 3.54
CA VAL A 239 -9.45 14.10 2.13
C VAL A 239 -10.37 15.15 1.51
N ASN A 240 -9.91 16.39 1.46
CA ASN A 240 -10.69 17.53 1.00
C ASN A 240 -11.22 17.38 -0.44
N ALA A 241 -10.54 16.61 -1.27
CA ALA A 241 -10.96 16.35 -2.66
C ALA A 241 -12.35 15.68 -2.76
N PHE A 242 -12.80 14.95 -1.73
CA PHE A 242 -14.18 14.42 -1.70
C PHE A 242 -15.26 15.48 -1.41
N LYS A 243 -14.85 16.68 -1.01
CA LYS A 243 -15.75 17.81 -0.71
C LYS A 243 -15.76 18.86 -1.81
N ASP A 244 -14.93 18.69 -2.83
CA ASP A 244 -14.72 19.62 -3.95
C ASP A 244 -15.46 19.13 -5.19
N GLN A 245 -16.52 19.87 -5.60
CA GLN A 245 -17.34 19.49 -6.74
C GLN A 245 -16.56 19.53 -8.05
N ASP A 246 -15.65 20.50 -8.24
CA ASP A 246 -14.88 20.63 -9.48
C ASP A 246 -13.95 19.43 -9.67
N ILE A 247 -13.33 18.96 -8.57
CA ILE A 247 -12.50 17.74 -8.58
C ILE A 247 -13.36 16.52 -8.90
N ILE A 248 -14.54 16.39 -8.27
CA ILE A 248 -15.45 15.26 -8.49
C ILE A 248 -15.90 15.22 -9.96
N ASP A 249 -16.30 16.35 -10.52
CA ASP A 249 -16.73 16.46 -11.92
C ASP A 249 -15.58 16.11 -12.88
N LYS A 250 -14.35 16.56 -12.60
CA LYS A 250 -13.17 16.19 -13.37
C LYS A 250 -12.92 14.68 -13.30
N MET A 251 -12.99 14.06 -12.12
CA MET A 251 -12.79 12.60 -11.98
C MET A 251 -13.85 11.81 -12.75
N LYS A 252 -15.08 12.28 -12.73
CA LYS A 252 -16.19 11.68 -13.50
C LYS A 252 -15.97 11.80 -15.01
N ALA A 253 -15.59 12.98 -15.50
CA ALA A 253 -15.27 13.19 -16.91
C ALA A 253 -14.10 12.30 -17.37
N ASN A 254 -13.02 12.21 -16.57
CA ASN A 254 -11.89 11.34 -16.84
C ASN A 254 -12.31 9.86 -16.88
N ALA A 255 -13.18 9.45 -15.94
CA ALA A 255 -13.69 8.07 -15.91
C ALA A 255 -14.51 7.74 -17.18
N ASP A 256 -15.29 8.69 -17.70
CA ASP A 256 -16.04 8.48 -18.93
C ASP A 256 -15.12 8.36 -20.16
N MET A 257 -14.05 9.15 -20.23
CA MET A 257 -13.01 9.01 -21.27
C MET A 257 -12.27 7.67 -21.18
N LEU A 258 -11.95 7.20 -19.96
CA LEU A 258 -11.33 5.89 -19.74
C LEU A 258 -12.27 4.74 -20.17
N LYS A 259 -13.57 4.85 -19.91
CA LYS A 259 -14.57 3.87 -20.35
C LYS A 259 -14.63 3.76 -21.88
N GLU A 260 -14.51 4.87 -22.58
CA GLU A 260 -14.48 4.89 -24.04
C GLU A 260 -13.17 4.29 -24.57
N GLN A 261 -12.02 4.78 -24.11
CA GLN A 261 -10.68 4.34 -24.55
C GLN A 261 -10.45 2.84 -24.32
N PHE A 262 -10.84 2.34 -23.15
CA PHE A 262 -10.60 0.95 -22.73
C PHE A 262 -11.89 0.12 -22.70
N SER A 263 -12.86 0.42 -23.57
CA SER A 263 -14.17 -0.26 -23.62
C SER A 263 -14.09 -1.80 -23.81
N TYR A 264 -12.97 -2.30 -24.31
CA TYR A 264 -12.68 -3.73 -24.46
C TYR A 264 -12.29 -4.41 -23.14
N ARG A 265 -12.10 -3.67 -22.05
CA ARG A 265 -11.75 -4.20 -20.73
C ARG A 265 -13.00 -4.30 -19.84
N PRO A 266 -13.08 -5.33 -18.94
CA PRO A 266 -14.23 -5.48 -18.06
C PRO A 266 -14.39 -4.33 -17.04
N TYR A 267 -13.27 -3.70 -16.65
CA TYR A 267 -13.22 -2.58 -15.69
C TYR A 267 -12.35 -1.44 -16.24
N PRO A 268 -12.81 -0.72 -17.29
CA PRO A 268 -11.97 0.19 -18.07
C PRO A 268 -11.30 1.28 -17.22
N VAL A 269 -12.04 1.88 -16.28
CA VAL A 269 -11.52 2.97 -15.43
C VAL A 269 -10.39 2.48 -14.53
N ILE A 270 -10.62 1.36 -13.84
CA ILE A 270 -9.64 0.81 -12.89
C ILE A 270 -8.43 0.29 -13.66
N HIS A 271 -8.65 -0.37 -14.82
CA HIS A 271 -7.58 -0.77 -15.74
C HIS A 271 -6.72 0.45 -16.14
N GLY A 272 -7.33 1.50 -16.68
CA GLY A 272 -6.60 2.70 -17.09
C GLY A 272 -5.75 3.31 -15.98
N VAL A 273 -6.30 3.43 -14.77
CA VAL A 273 -5.58 4.02 -13.62
C VAL A 273 -4.48 3.10 -13.08
N ILE A 274 -4.78 1.83 -12.85
CA ILE A 274 -3.86 0.90 -12.16
C ILE A 274 -2.78 0.40 -13.11
N ASP A 275 -3.15 -0.06 -14.30
CA ASP A 275 -2.18 -0.68 -15.22
C ASP A 275 -1.23 0.36 -15.84
N THR A 276 -1.60 1.65 -15.85
CA THR A 276 -0.68 2.76 -16.15
C THR A 276 0.50 2.79 -15.18
N LEU A 277 0.24 2.67 -13.86
CA LEU A 277 1.30 2.74 -12.84
C LEU A 277 2.27 1.55 -12.95
N ILE A 278 1.75 0.36 -13.25
CA ILE A 278 2.54 -0.87 -13.42
C ILE A 278 3.36 -0.81 -14.70
N SER A 279 2.78 -0.32 -15.80
CA SER A 279 3.43 -0.26 -17.11
C SER A 279 4.53 0.79 -17.20
N ASP A 280 4.50 1.78 -16.32
CA ASP A 280 5.45 2.88 -16.25
C ASP A 280 6.63 2.62 -15.28
N SER A 281 6.67 1.48 -14.64
CA SER A 281 7.72 1.14 -13.67
C SER A 281 7.99 -0.35 -13.65
N GLU A 282 9.20 -0.74 -14.02
CA GLU A 282 9.66 -2.11 -13.86
C GLU A 282 9.79 -2.49 -12.38
N ASN A 283 9.72 -3.78 -12.07
CA ASN A 283 9.86 -4.33 -10.70
C ASN A 283 8.84 -3.77 -9.69
N SER A 284 7.72 -3.23 -10.16
CA SER A 284 6.70 -2.62 -9.32
C SER A 284 5.43 -3.44 -9.21
N CYS A 285 4.83 -3.42 -8.02
CA CYS A 285 3.46 -3.83 -7.78
C CYS A 285 2.62 -2.66 -7.26
N VAL A 286 1.32 -2.81 -7.31
CA VAL A 286 0.37 -1.80 -6.85
C VAL A 286 -0.46 -2.36 -5.71
N LEU A 287 -0.45 -1.67 -4.57
CA LEU A 287 -1.19 -2.03 -3.37
C LEU A 287 -2.65 -1.55 -3.51
N LEU A 288 -3.54 -2.49 -3.74
CA LEU A 288 -4.95 -2.22 -3.94
C LEU A 288 -5.77 -2.72 -2.74
N GLY A 289 -6.60 -1.86 -2.18
CA GLY A 289 -7.56 -2.27 -1.14
C GLY A 289 -8.63 -3.18 -1.75
N GLN A 290 -8.80 -4.37 -1.16
CA GLN A 290 -9.72 -5.40 -1.64
C GLN A 290 -10.59 -5.86 -0.47
N ARG A 291 -11.72 -5.19 -0.27
CA ARG A 291 -12.58 -5.31 0.91
C ARG A 291 -13.56 -6.49 0.86
N ASN A 292 -13.77 -7.05 -0.32
CA ASN A 292 -14.73 -8.13 -0.56
C ASN A 292 -14.41 -8.90 -1.84
N ILE A 293 -15.08 -10.01 -2.06
CA ILE A 293 -14.88 -10.89 -3.23
C ILE A 293 -14.99 -10.14 -4.55
N ALA A 294 -15.98 -9.26 -4.73
CA ALA A 294 -16.17 -8.53 -6.00
C ALA A 294 -14.96 -7.61 -6.33
N GLN A 295 -14.34 -7.01 -5.32
CA GLN A 295 -13.12 -6.21 -5.53
C GLN A 295 -11.91 -7.09 -5.84
N VAL A 296 -11.81 -8.27 -5.28
CA VAL A 296 -10.77 -9.26 -5.65
C VAL A 296 -10.98 -9.74 -7.09
N GLU A 297 -12.20 -10.03 -7.50
CA GLU A 297 -12.54 -10.40 -8.89
C GLU A 297 -12.23 -9.27 -9.87
N THR A 298 -12.38 -8.02 -9.46
CA THR A 298 -11.90 -6.88 -10.25
C THR A 298 -10.37 -6.87 -10.32
N ALA A 299 -9.69 -6.99 -9.19
CA ALA A 299 -8.24 -6.95 -9.08
C ALA A 299 -7.54 -8.03 -9.91
N GLN A 300 -8.09 -9.25 -9.97
CA GLN A 300 -7.52 -10.34 -10.78
C GLN A 300 -7.47 -10.05 -12.29
N THR A 301 -8.26 -9.09 -12.78
CA THR A 301 -8.27 -8.69 -14.20
C THR A 301 -7.23 -7.63 -14.54
N LEU A 302 -6.58 -7.07 -13.52
CA LEU A 302 -5.55 -6.02 -13.61
C LEU A 302 -4.13 -6.64 -13.68
N GLY A 303 -3.13 -5.78 -13.65
CA GLY A 303 -1.74 -6.19 -13.77
C GLY A 303 -1.40 -6.62 -15.19
N VAL A 304 -1.86 -5.86 -16.17
CA VAL A 304 -1.65 -6.12 -17.60
C VAL A 304 -0.86 -4.96 -18.21
N ALA A 305 0.26 -5.27 -18.85
CA ALA A 305 1.06 -4.25 -19.50
C ALA A 305 0.24 -3.46 -20.55
N MET A 306 0.44 -2.14 -20.56
CA MET A 306 -0.18 -1.21 -21.51
C MET A 306 0.87 -0.68 -22.49
N PRO A 307 0.48 -0.36 -23.75
CA PRO A 307 1.34 0.38 -24.67
C PRO A 307 1.74 1.75 -24.11
N SER A 308 2.96 2.20 -24.39
CA SER A 308 3.46 3.50 -23.87
C SER A 308 2.60 4.68 -24.29
N GLU A 309 1.93 4.60 -25.47
CA GLU A 309 0.99 5.62 -25.93
C GLU A 309 -0.24 5.73 -25.02
N ASP A 310 -0.81 4.60 -24.59
CA ASP A 310 -1.92 4.57 -23.64
C ASP A 310 -1.51 5.07 -22.26
N VAL A 311 -0.33 4.67 -21.78
CA VAL A 311 0.25 5.17 -20.51
C VAL A 311 0.36 6.69 -20.54
N ASN A 312 0.95 7.25 -21.61
CA ASN A 312 1.11 8.69 -21.75
C ASN A 312 -0.24 9.41 -21.87
N TRP A 313 -1.18 8.83 -22.60
CA TRP A 313 -2.53 9.38 -22.73
C TRP A 313 -3.24 9.45 -21.38
N VAL A 314 -3.21 8.38 -20.59
CA VAL A 314 -3.80 8.38 -19.24
C VAL A 314 -3.12 9.43 -18.34
N LYS A 315 -1.79 9.50 -18.34
CA LYS A 315 -1.07 10.50 -17.53
C LYS A 315 -1.48 11.92 -17.91
N GLN A 316 -1.59 12.23 -19.21
CA GLN A 316 -2.02 13.55 -19.69
C GLN A 316 -3.46 13.91 -19.25
N LEU A 317 -4.35 12.92 -19.18
CA LEU A 317 -5.74 13.12 -18.74
C LEU A 317 -5.83 13.65 -17.30
N TYR A 318 -4.83 13.36 -16.47
CA TYR A 318 -4.78 13.74 -15.06
C TYR A 318 -3.83 14.92 -14.76
N ILE A 319 -3.18 15.53 -15.75
CA ILE A 319 -2.39 16.75 -15.56
C ILE A 319 -3.31 17.91 -15.10
N HIS A 320 -2.81 18.68 -14.13
CA HIS A 320 -3.51 19.83 -13.52
C HIS A 320 -3.33 21.13 -14.31
#